data_bef21eeb883e107ae8b912d35c9f4f20
#
_entry.id   bef21eeb883e107ae8b912d35c9f4f20
#
_cell.length_a   1.000
_cell.length_b   1.000
_cell.length_c   1.000
_cell.angle_alpha   90.00
_cell.angle_beta   90.00
_cell.angle_gamma   90.00
#
_symmetry.space_group_name_H-M   'P 1'
#
loop_
_entity.id
_entity.type
_entity.pdbx_description
1 polymer ?
#
loop_
_entity_poly.entity_id
_entity_poly.type
_entity_poly.pdbx_seq_one_letter_code
_entity_poly.pdbx_strand_id
1 'polypeptide(L)'
;MPAHMTHFAIKLGLALTLGLSFLTTPLKAAEQVNVYSYRQPFLVEPLFDAFTAQTGIEVKVIFAKKGLIERIKAEGERSPADVLLTVDIGRLHAAREIAQAVKAPILQQHIPAIARGSDDKWFGLTWRARVAYVSKDRVSERQLRFADLADEKWRGRICLRSGQHPYNIALFAALLDHMGEADFRKWLIGLKGNLASKPSGNDRAQVRKIYGQACDVGIGNTYYMGKMQTNEKSPEQKDWAEAVAIVFPSTPRGGAHMNVSGMAMAKHAPNRANAQRLMEYLVSKEAQKIYAEVNFEYPIRGDVAASDRVASWGTFTPDTIALDTIARLRKRASEIVDETGFNAGP
;
A
#
# COMPACT_ATOMS: atom_id res chain seq x y z
N MET A 1 59.49 12.75 93.97
CA MET A 1 59.96 11.63 93.08
C MET A 1 59.30 11.84 91.76
N PRO A 2 60.02 11.90 90.63
CA PRO A 2 59.62 12.66 89.46
C PRO A 2 58.76 11.87 88.47
N ALA A 3 57.86 12.62 87.88
CA ALA A 3 57.00 12.15 86.78
C ALA A 3 57.73 12.30 85.45
N HIS A 4 57.72 11.29 84.62
CA HIS A 4 58.18 11.30 83.26
C HIS A 4 57.03 11.73 82.33
N MET A 5 57.21 12.87 81.63
CA MET A 5 56.37 13.31 80.46
C MET A 5 56.89 12.64 79.19
N THR A 6 56.05 11.87 78.53
CA THR A 6 56.30 11.37 77.18
C THR A 6 55.50 12.18 76.17
N HIS A 7 56.20 12.84 75.28
CA HIS A 7 55.61 13.61 74.14
C HIS A 7 55.12 12.63 73.08
N PHE A 8 53.81 12.75 72.67
CA PHE A 8 53.21 12.07 71.55
C PHE A 8 53.14 13.02 70.35
N ALA A 9 53.93 12.70 69.33
CA ALA A 9 53.97 13.50 68.13
C ALA A 9 52.81 13.01 67.17
N ILE A 10 51.88 13.88 66.87
CA ILE A 10 50.81 13.65 65.92
C ILE A 10 51.35 13.91 64.52
N LYS A 11 51.47 12.86 63.69
CA LYS A 11 51.73 12.98 62.24
C LYS A 11 50.41 13.21 61.52
N LEU A 12 50.28 14.41 60.91
CA LEU A 12 49.18 14.80 60.06
C LEU A 12 49.38 14.16 58.69
N GLY A 13 48.60 13.11 58.38
CA GLY A 13 48.60 12.48 57.07
C GLY A 13 47.62 13.20 56.12
N LEU A 14 48.17 13.85 55.09
CA LEU A 14 47.41 14.52 54.01
C LEU A 14 46.89 13.43 53.06
N ALA A 15 45.62 13.06 53.17
CA ALA A 15 44.96 12.16 52.21
C ALA A 15 44.57 12.91 50.96
N LEU A 16 45.27 12.68 49.84
CA LEU A 16 44.97 13.20 48.51
C LEU A 16 43.84 12.36 47.91
N THR A 17 42.60 12.80 48.01
CA THR A 17 41.45 12.20 47.33
C THR A 17 41.46 12.59 45.84
N LEU A 18 41.92 11.66 44.99
CA LEU A 18 41.72 11.75 43.53
C LEU A 18 40.22 11.59 43.23
N GLY A 19 39.54 12.70 42.97
CA GLY A 19 38.16 12.71 42.49
C GLY A 19 38.12 12.16 41.05
N LEU A 20 37.71 10.91 40.86
CA LEU A 20 37.42 10.32 39.57
C LEU A 20 36.08 10.91 39.08
N SER A 21 36.16 11.99 38.31
CA SER A 21 35.00 12.58 37.61
C SER A 21 34.59 11.58 36.50
N PHE A 22 33.62 10.70 36.77
CA PHE A 22 32.90 9.97 35.71
C PHE A 22 32.19 10.98 34.83
N LEU A 23 32.73 11.26 33.65
CA LEU A 23 32.06 11.93 32.58
C LEU A 23 30.93 10.96 32.11
N THR A 24 29.75 11.09 32.72
CA THR A 24 28.54 10.47 32.22
C THR A 24 28.18 11.17 30.91
N THR A 25 28.66 10.68 29.78
CA THR A 25 28.09 11.04 28.49
C THR A 25 26.61 10.70 28.54
N PRO A 26 25.70 11.67 28.31
CA PRO A 26 24.28 11.37 28.26
C PRO A 26 24.08 10.33 27.16
N LEU A 27 23.56 9.17 27.53
CA LEU A 27 23.15 8.14 26.56
C LEU A 27 22.07 8.80 25.71
N LYS A 28 22.42 9.23 24.50
CA LYS A 28 21.45 9.79 23.55
C LYS A 28 20.41 8.71 23.32
N ALA A 29 19.15 8.96 23.68
CA ALA A 29 18.07 8.04 23.41
C ALA A 29 18.13 7.67 21.94
N ALA A 30 18.06 6.37 21.61
CA ALA A 30 18.10 5.91 20.24
C ALA A 30 17.01 6.62 19.45
N GLU A 31 17.40 7.22 18.31
CA GLU A 31 16.44 7.88 17.45
C GLU A 31 15.46 6.83 16.92
N GLN A 32 14.17 7.13 16.95
CA GLN A 32 13.14 6.18 16.54
C GLN A 32 12.09 6.86 15.67
N VAL A 33 11.33 6.02 14.94
CA VAL A 33 10.11 6.40 14.23
C VAL A 33 9.04 5.32 14.41
N ASN A 34 7.82 5.72 14.74
CA ASN A 34 6.71 4.80 15.02
C ASN A 34 5.79 4.72 13.80
N VAL A 35 5.67 3.53 13.25
CA VAL A 35 4.88 3.26 12.03
C VAL A 35 3.63 2.46 12.39
N TYR A 36 2.47 2.98 12.01
CA TYR A 36 1.21 2.22 12.03
C TYR A 36 0.96 1.68 10.62
N SER A 37 0.94 0.35 10.46
CA SER A 37 0.95 -0.28 9.16
C SER A 37 -0.25 -1.20 8.92
N TYR A 38 -1.01 -0.92 7.85
CA TYR A 38 -1.94 -1.88 7.27
C TYR A 38 -1.26 -2.88 6.31
N ARG A 39 0.02 -2.63 6.01
CA ARG A 39 0.86 -3.54 5.23
C ARG A 39 1.33 -4.68 6.12
N GLN A 40 1.38 -5.89 5.57
CA GLN A 40 1.85 -7.06 6.32
C GLN A 40 3.36 -6.95 6.62
N PRO A 41 3.83 -7.49 7.77
CA PRO A 41 5.23 -7.38 8.19
C PRO A 41 6.23 -7.71 7.09
N PHE A 42 6.16 -8.90 6.52
CA PHE A 42 7.09 -9.39 5.51
C PHE A 42 7.21 -8.50 4.26
N LEU A 43 6.26 -7.57 4.04
CA LEU A 43 6.26 -6.64 2.90
C LEU A 43 7.03 -5.34 3.18
N VAL A 44 7.23 -5.00 4.44
CA VAL A 44 7.79 -3.70 4.82
C VAL A 44 9.00 -3.82 5.77
N GLU A 45 9.13 -4.92 6.50
CA GLU A 45 10.29 -5.17 7.37
C GLU A 45 11.62 -5.04 6.63
N PRO A 46 11.82 -5.62 5.42
CA PRO A 46 13.08 -5.44 4.69
C PRO A 46 13.44 -3.99 4.40
N LEU A 47 12.43 -3.13 4.23
CA LEU A 47 12.62 -1.69 4.00
C LEU A 47 13.03 -0.97 5.29
N PHE A 48 12.42 -1.36 6.41
CA PHE A 48 12.71 -0.77 7.71
C PHE A 48 14.09 -1.18 8.22
N ASP A 49 14.46 -2.44 8.00
CA ASP A 49 15.79 -2.95 8.35
C ASP A 49 16.88 -2.21 7.55
N ALA A 50 16.69 -2.03 6.25
CA ALA A 50 17.61 -1.27 5.40
C ALA A 50 17.66 0.21 5.81
N PHE A 51 16.52 0.84 6.13
CA PHE A 51 16.49 2.20 6.66
C PHE A 51 17.25 2.34 7.98
N THR A 52 17.02 1.41 8.91
CA THR A 52 17.71 1.41 10.22
C THR A 52 19.21 1.20 10.05
N ALA A 53 19.61 0.27 9.18
CA ALA A 53 21.03 0.03 8.89
C ALA A 53 21.72 1.27 8.31
N GLN A 54 21.04 2.03 7.46
CA GLN A 54 21.57 3.25 6.82
C GLN A 54 21.61 4.46 7.75
N THR A 55 20.64 4.59 8.67
CA THR A 55 20.40 5.85 9.39
C THR A 55 20.65 5.77 10.89
N GLY A 56 20.68 4.55 11.46
CA GLY A 56 20.68 4.33 12.91
C GLY A 56 19.32 4.61 13.59
N ILE A 57 18.26 4.98 12.82
CA ILE A 57 16.93 5.26 13.36
C ILE A 57 16.17 3.94 13.46
N GLU A 58 15.73 3.59 14.67
CA GLU A 58 14.91 2.39 14.92
C GLU A 58 13.48 2.61 14.39
N VAL A 59 12.93 1.64 13.63
CA VAL A 59 11.54 1.67 13.18
C VAL A 59 10.70 0.76 14.06
N LYS A 60 9.81 1.35 14.86
CA LYS A 60 8.83 0.62 15.69
C LYS A 60 7.51 0.51 14.96
N VAL A 61 6.99 -0.71 14.82
CA VAL A 61 5.83 -0.95 13.95
C VAL A 61 4.69 -1.58 14.72
N ILE A 62 3.48 -1.04 14.49
CA ILE A 62 2.22 -1.66 14.88
C ILE A 62 1.49 -2.09 13.60
N PHE A 63 1.25 -3.41 13.49
CA PHE A 63 0.53 -3.99 12.37
C PHE A 63 -0.92 -4.29 12.73
N ALA A 64 -1.86 -3.86 11.89
CA ALA A 64 -3.25 -4.26 11.99
C ALA A 64 -3.94 -4.29 10.62
N LYS A 65 -4.93 -5.17 10.46
CA LYS A 65 -5.73 -5.26 9.22
C LYS A 65 -6.77 -4.14 9.10
N LYS A 66 -7.19 -3.56 10.23
CA LYS A 66 -8.22 -2.52 10.33
C LYS A 66 -8.03 -1.69 11.62
N GLY A 67 -8.65 -0.53 11.70
CA GLY A 67 -8.77 0.25 12.94
C GLY A 67 -7.59 1.18 13.26
N LEU A 68 -6.53 1.27 12.43
CA LEU A 68 -5.38 2.13 12.74
C LEU A 68 -5.67 3.63 12.59
N ILE A 69 -6.48 4.01 11.61
CA ILE A 69 -6.90 5.42 11.44
C ILE A 69 -7.76 5.83 12.63
N GLU A 70 -8.74 5.01 12.99
CA GLU A 70 -9.64 5.22 14.14
C GLU A 70 -8.84 5.28 15.44
N ARG A 71 -7.81 4.44 15.57
CA ARG A 71 -6.90 4.43 16.71
C ARG A 71 -6.12 5.74 16.82
N ILE A 72 -5.46 6.20 15.75
CA ILE A 72 -4.73 7.48 15.73
C ILE A 72 -5.68 8.63 16.06
N LYS A 73 -6.91 8.60 15.54
CA LYS A 73 -7.94 9.61 15.82
C LYS A 73 -8.34 9.62 17.30
N ALA A 74 -8.54 8.45 17.90
CA ALA A 74 -8.89 8.33 19.32
C ALA A 74 -7.73 8.70 20.27
N GLU A 75 -6.49 8.39 19.89
CA GLU A 75 -5.29 8.77 20.63
C GLU A 75 -5.04 10.29 20.60
N GLY A 76 -5.47 10.97 19.50
CA GLY A 76 -5.35 12.41 19.32
C GLY A 76 -3.91 12.92 19.45
N GLU A 77 -3.70 13.95 20.26
CA GLU A 77 -2.37 14.53 20.50
C GLU A 77 -1.40 13.61 21.23
N ARG A 78 -1.93 12.58 21.89
CA ARG A 78 -1.12 11.56 22.60
C ARG A 78 -0.75 10.37 21.72
N SER A 79 -1.13 10.39 20.44
CA SER A 79 -0.78 9.30 19.53
C SER A 79 0.74 9.18 19.39
N PRO A 80 1.31 8.00 19.61
CA PRO A 80 2.73 7.77 19.34
C PRO A 80 3.01 7.59 17.85
N ALA A 81 2.00 7.51 16.97
CA ALA A 81 2.17 7.27 15.56
C ALA A 81 2.86 8.45 14.86
N ASP A 82 3.91 8.16 14.11
CA ASP A 82 4.60 9.11 13.23
C ASP A 82 4.16 8.97 11.78
N VAL A 83 4.13 7.74 11.27
CA VAL A 83 3.78 7.44 9.88
C VAL A 83 2.70 6.35 9.83
N LEU A 84 1.67 6.58 9.02
CA LEU A 84 0.70 5.58 8.63
C LEU A 84 1.08 5.01 7.26
N LEU A 85 1.23 3.69 7.16
CA LEU A 85 1.34 2.98 5.88
C LEU A 85 0.04 2.25 5.56
N THR A 86 -0.45 2.44 4.34
CA THR A 86 -1.72 1.84 3.94
C THR A 86 -1.72 1.34 2.50
N VAL A 87 -2.79 0.66 2.14
CA VAL A 87 -3.09 0.18 0.80
C VAL A 87 -4.42 0.75 0.34
N ASP A 88 -4.53 1.12 -0.92
CA ASP A 88 -5.73 1.67 -1.53
C ASP A 88 -5.97 3.17 -1.25
N ILE A 89 -6.31 3.89 -2.32
CA ILE A 89 -6.57 5.33 -2.27
C ILE A 89 -7.69 5.72 -1.30
N GLY A 90 -8.68 4.85 -1.09
CA GLY A 90 -9.76 5.15 -0.14
C GLY A 90 -9.27 5.28 1.30
N ARG A 91 -8.30 4.44 1.71
CA ARG A 91 -7.69 4.57 3.05
C ARG A 91 -6.75 5.77 3.14
N LEU A 92 -6.01 6.08 2.08
CA LEU A 92 -5.18 7.29 2.04
C LEU A 92 -6.04 8.55 2.15
N HIS A 93 -7.17 8.58 1.46
CA HIS A 93 -8.12 9.69 1.56
C HIS A 93 -8.71 9.82 2.97
N ALA A 94 -9.11 8.70 3.59
CA ALA A 94 -9.59 8.70 4.98
C ALA A 94 -8.50 9.14 5.97
N ALA A 95 -7.23 8.86 5.69
CA ALA A 95 -6.12 9.28 6.54
C ALA A 95 -5.89 10.80 6.56
N ARG A 96 -6.47 11.57 5.62
CA ARG A 96 -6.32 13.05 5.57
C ARG A 96 -6.76 13.75 6.86
N GLU A 97 -7.73 13.18 7.58
CA GLU A 97 -8.23 13.76 8.84
C GLU A 97 -7.19 13.69 9.96
N ILE A 98 -6.36 12.64 9.95
CA ILE A 98 -5.36 12.38 11.00
C ILE A 98 -3.94 12.72 10.52
N ALA A 99 -3.79 13.30 9.33
CA ALA A 99 -2.51 13.59 8.71
C ALA A 99 -2.20 15.10 8.68
N GLN A 100 -0.92 15.42 8.75
CA GLN A 100 -0.40 16.76 8.47
C GLN A 100 0.19 16.83 7.07
N ALA A 101 0.27 18.05 6.51
CA ALA A 101 0.95 18.29 5.25
C ALA A 101 2.47 18.16 5.41
N VAL A 102 3.12 17.50 4.45
CA VAL A 102 4.57 17.30 4.42
C VAL A 102 5.14 17.98 3.18
N LYS A 103 5.78 19.12 3.38
CA LYS A 103 6.48 19.83 2.31
C LYS A 103 7.92 19.33 2.21
N ALA A 104 8.13 18.27 1.45
CA ALA A 104 9.43 17.66 1.20
C ALA A 104 9.69 17.60 -0.32
N PRO A 105 10.64 18.39 -0.84
CA PRO A 105 10.93 18.44 -2.29
C PRO A 105 11.20 17.06 -2.89
N ILE A 106 11.88 16.16 -2.16
CA ILE A 106 12.17 14.80 -2.60
C ILE A 106 10.88 14.01 -2.88
N LEU A 107 9.85 14.12 -2.03
CA LEU A 107 8.57 13.45 -2.24
C LEU A 107 7.86 14.01 -3.48
N GLN A 108 7.88 15.32 -3.66
CA GLN A 108 7.26 15.98 -4.80
C GLN A 108 7.97 15.67 -6.12
N GLN A 109 9.29 15.53 -6.09
CA GLN A 109 10.12 15.20 -7.25
C GLN A 109 9.90 13.76 -7.74
N HIS A 110 9.76 12.81 -6.80
CA HIS A 110 9.75 11.39 -7.13
C HIS A 110 8.37 10.74 -7.17
N ILE A 111 7.35 11.38 -6.61
CA ILE A 111 5.98 10.88 -6.65
C ILE A 111 5.19 11.71 -7.67
N PRO A 112 4.65 11.08 -8.72
CA PRO A 112 3.81 11.78 -9.70
C PRO A 112 2.64 12.54 -9.04
N ALA A 113 2.28 13.70 -9.57
CA ALA A 113 1.22 14.55 -9.01
C ALA A 113 -0.12 13.80 -8.87
N ILE A 114 -0.43 12.88 -9.79
CA ILE A 114 -1.65 12.05 -9.73
C ILE A 114 -1.65 11.05 -8.58
N ALA A 115 -0.49 10.77 -7.98
CA ALA A 115 -0.28 9.78 -6.92
C ALA A 115 -0.01 10.41 -5.55
N ARG A 116 -0.34 11.67 -5.35
CA ARG A 116 -0.21 12.34 -4.06
C ARG A 116 -1.41 13.26 -3.81
N GLY A 117 -1.68 13.54 -2.54
CA GLY A 117 -2.73 14.47 -2.16
C GLY A 117 -2.41 15.88 -2.62
N SER A 118 -3.40 16.59 -3.17
CA SER A 118 -3.27 17.99 -3.56
C SER A 118 -2.96 18.93 -2.38
N ASP A 119 -3.14 18.45 -1.14
CA ASP A 119 -2.85 19.12 0.12
C ASP A 119 -1.58 18.60 0.81
N ASP A 120 -0.75 17.81 0.12
CA ASP A 120 0.48 17.19 0.63
C ASP A 120 0.31 16.35 1.91
N LYS A 121 -0.89 15.81 2.17
CA LYS A 121 -1.19 15.00 3.37
C LYS A 121 -1.01 13.50 3.19
N TRP A 122 -0.94 13.03 1.94
CA TRP A 122 -0.68 11.63 1.64
C TRP A 122 0.14 11.49 0.36
N PHE A 123 0.90 10.40 0.28
CA PHE A 123 1.83 10.12 -0.81
C PHE A 123 1.75 8.65 -1.21
N GLY A 124 1.70 8.39 -2.52
CA GLY A 124 1.84 7.04 -3.07
C GLY A 124 3.26 6.48 -2.86
N LEU A 125 3.35 5.17 -2.67
CA LEU A 125 4.62 4.46 -2.53
C LEU A 125 4.85 3.46 -3.65
N THR A 126 3.80 2.79 -4.11
CA THR A 126 3.86 1.81 -5.19
C THR A 126 2.57 1.82 -5.97
N TRP A 127 2.66 1.44 -7.26
CA TRP A 127 1.51 1.25 -8.11
C TRP A 127 1.11 -0.22 -8.22
N ARG A 128 -0.16 -0.46 -8.46
CA ARG A 128 -0.72 -1.72 -8.91
C ARG A 128 -1.83 -1.48 -9.91
N ALA A 129 -1.84 -2.26 -10.97
CA ALA A 129 -2.91 -2.20 -11.96
C ALA A 129 -4.06 -3.13 -11.57
N ARG A 130 -5.28 -2.74 -11.90
CA ARG A 130 -6.45 -3.59 -11.92
C ARG A 130 -6.57 -4.20 -13.31
N VAL A 131 -6.46 -5.51 -13.41
CA VAL A 131 -6.30 -6.24 -14.69
C VAL A 131 -7.41 -7.27 -14.89
N ALA A 132 -7.56 -7.71 -16.12
CA ALA A 132 -8.30 -8.92 -16.44
C ALA A 132 -7.34 -10.11 -16.42
N TYR A 133 -7.65 -11.12 -15.63
CA TYR A 133 -7.12 -12.46 -15.78
C TYR A 133 -8.00 -13.18 -16.82
N VAL A 134 -7.43 -13.62 -17.90
CA VAL A 134 -8.16 -14.29 -18.99
C VAL A 134 -7.67 -15.70 -19.13
N SER A 135 -8.57 -16.66 -19.35
CA SER A 135 -8.19 -18.03 -19.67
C SER A 135 -7.32 -18.08 -20.90
N LYS A 136 -6.16 -18.74 -20.83
CA LYS A 136 -5.25 -18.88 -21.98
C LYS A 136 -5.90 -19.70 -23.12
N ASP A 137 -6.74 -20.66 -22.78
CA ASP A 137 -7.29 -21.62 -23.74
C ASP A 137 -8.65 -21.18 -24.32
N ARG A 138 -9.44 -20.39 -23.56
CA ARG A 138 -10.82 -20.07 -23.93
C ARG A 138 -11.05 -18.61 -24.31
N VAL A 139 -10.02 -17.74 -24.15
CA VAL A 139 -10.06 -16.32 -24.52
C VAL A 139 -8.86 -16.00 -25.38
N SER A 140 -9.09 -15.63 -26.63
CA SER A 140 -8.02 -15.25 -27.57
C SER A 140 -7.67 -13.75 -27.47
N GLU A 141 -8.60 -12.95 -26.98
CA GLU A 141 -8.41 -11.49 -26.84
C GLU A 141 -7.29 -11.18 -25.85
N ARG A 142 -6.30 -10.42 -26.31
CA ARG A 142 -5.20 -9.88 -25.49
C ARG A 142 -5.24 -8.38 -25.37
N GLN A 143 -6.22 -7.73 -25.97
CA GLN A 143 -6.53 -6.30 -25.81
C GLN A 143 -8.01 -6.18 -25.43
N LEU A 144 -8.28 -5.59 -24.29
CA LEU A 144 -9.62 -5.38 -23.75
C LEU A 144 -9.76 -3.94 -23.27
N ARG A 145 -10.98 -3.43 -23.34
CA ARG A 145 -11.38 -2.22 -22.61
C ARG A 145 -12.31 -2.63 -21.48
N PHE A 146 -12.31 -1.88 -20.37
CA PHE A 146 -13.31 -2.14 -19.33
C PHE A 146 -14.74 -2.03 -19.87
N ALA A 147 -14.97 -1.14 -20.85
CA ALA A 147 -16.26 -1.01 -21.51
C ALA A 147 -16.74 -2.34 -22.15
N ASP A 148 -15.83 -3.09 -22.77
CA ASP A 148 -16.16 -4.34 -23.48
C ASP A 148 -16.66 -5.45 -22.55
N LEU A 149 -16.43 -5.38 -21.25
CA LEU A 149 -16.89 -6.38 -20.29
C LEU A 149 -18.41 -6.38 -20.09
N ALA A 150 -19.11 -5.36 -20.57
CA ALA A 150 -20.55 -5.30 -20.60
C ALA A 150 -21.16 -5.91 -21.89
N ASP A 151 -20.36 -6.30 -22.87
CA ASP A 151 -20.82 -6.89 -24.13
C ASP A 151 -21.41 -8.28 -23.89
N GLU A 152 -22.48 -8.61 -24.59
CA GLU A 152 -23.23 -9.87 -24.43
C GLU A 152 -22.38 -11.11 -24.70
N LYS A 153 -21.30 -11.02 -25.48
CA LYS A 153 -20.36 -12.12 -25.74
C LYS A 153 -19.73 -12.69 -24.45
N TRP A 154 -19.77 -11.93 -23.37
CA TRP A 154 -19.25 -12.32 -22.06
C TRP A 154 -20.32 -12.90 -21.13
N ARG A 155 -21.56 -13.09 -21.58
CA ARG A 155 -22.67 -13.61 -20.75
C ARG A 155 -22.29 -14.94 -20.09
N GLY A 156 -22.37 -14.97 -18.75
CA GLY A 156 -22.00 -16.15 -17.95
C GLY A 156 -20.51 -16.49 -17.92
N ARG A 157 -19.62 -15.58 -18.39
CA ARG A 157 -18.19 -15.87 -18.54
C ARG A 157 -17.28 -15.04 -17.62
N ILE A 158 -17.84 -14.12 -16.83
CA ILE A 158 -17.06 -13.22 -15.96
C ILE A 158 -17.21 -13.64 -14.51
N CYS A 159 -16.08 -13.74 -13.79
CA CYS A 159 -16.01 -13.90 -12.34
C CYS A 159 -15.51 -12.63 -11.68
N LEU A 160 -16.19 -12.21 -10.62
CA LEU A 160 -15.80 -11.02 -9.89
C LEU A 160 -15.95 -11.23 -8.36
N ARG A 161 -15.09 -10.57 -7.60
CA ARG A 161 -15.31 -10.39 -6.18
C ARG A 161 -16.37 -9.31 -5.95
N SER A 162 -16.88 -9.19 -4.70
CA SER A 162 -17.88 -8.18 -4.34
C SER A 162 -17.62 -6.81 -4.98
N GLY A 163 -18.65 -6.21 -5.58
CA GLY A 163 -18.62 -4.85 -6.09
C GLY A 163 -18.29 -3.82 -5.01
N GLN A 164 -18.68 -4.09 -3.75
CA GLN A 164 -18.38 -3.24 -2.60
C GLN A 164 -16.95 -3.39 -2.07
N HIS A 165 -16.15 -4.28 -2.66
CA HIS A 165 -14.76 -4.38 -2.23
C HIS A 165 -13.97 -3.11 -2.60
N PRO A 166 -13.12 -2.56 -1.70
CA PRO A 166 -12.38 -1.32 -1.94
C PRO A 166 -11.69 -1.23 -3.31
N TYR A 167 -11.14 -2.33 -3.83
CA TYR A 167 -10.46 -2.33 -5.13
C TYR A 167 -11.42 -2.19 -6.32
N ASN A 168 -12.61 -2.79 -6.23
CA ASN A 168 -13.63 -2.61 -7.26
C ASN A 168 -14.25 -1.23 -7.18
N ILE A 169 -14.52 -0.72 -5.97
CA ILE A 169 -15.02 0.65 -5.79
C ILE A 169 -14.02 1.70 -6.35
N ALA A 170 -12.71 1.47 -6.22
CA ALA A 170 -11.74 2.38 -6.82
C ALA A 170 -11.80 2.35 -8.36
N LEU A 171 -11.88 1.16 -8.98
CA LEU A 171 -12.09 1.01 -10.41
C LEU A 171 -13.42 1.65 -10.85
N PHE A 172 -14.49 1.35 -10.14
CA PHE A 172 -15.83 1.85 -10.46
C PHE A 172 -15.92 3.37 -10.34
N ALA A 173 -15.24 3.96 -9.37
CA ALA A 173 -15.13 5.41 -9.25
C ALA A 173 -14.37 6.04 -10.43
N ALA A 174 -13.32 5.40 -10.93
CA ALA A 174 -12.61 5.86 -12.12
C ALA A 174 -13.50 5.75 -13.38
N LEU A 175 -14.20 4.62 -13.55
CA LEU A 175 -15.12 4.44 -14.67
C LEU A 175 -16.32 5.39 -14.61
N LEU A 176 -16.82 5.69 -13.41
CA LEU A 176 -17.87 6.69 -13.20
C LEU A 176 -17.42 8.09 -13.65
N ASP A 177 -16.18 8.50 -13.35
CA ASP A 177 -15.62 9.76 -13.84
C ASP A 177 -15.49 9.79 -15.37
N HIS A 178 -15.07 8.69 -15.95
CA HIS A 178 -14.80 8.60 -17.37
C HIS A 178 -16.07 8.53 -18.23
N MET A 179 -17.09 7.82 -17.76
CA MET A 179 -18.32 7.55 -18.51
C MET A 179 -19.45 8.54 -18.19
N GLY A 180 -19.42 9.14 -17.00
CA GLY A 180 -20.59 9.77 -16.40
C GLY A 180 -21.57 8.74 -15.80
N GLU A 181 -22.46 9.19 -14.93
CA GLU A 181 -23.29 8.28 -14.10
C GLU A 181 -24.24 7.42 -14.93
N ALA A 182 -24.89 7.98 -15.94
CA ALA A 182 -25.88 7.25 -16.74
C ALA A 182 -25.26 6.08 -17.49
N ASP A 183 -24.13 6.29 -18.15
CA ASP A 183 -23.44 5.25 -18.92
C ASP A 183 -22.70 4.27 -18.02
N PHE A 184 -22.13 4.73 -16.92
CA PHE A 184 -21.56 3.85 -15.90
C PHE A 184 -22.61 2.88 -15.33
N ARG A 185 -23.83 3.36 -15.05
CA ARG A 185 -24.94 2.52 -14.55
C ARG A 185 -25.33 1.47 -15.59
N LYS A 186 -25.47 1.84 -16.86
CA LYS A 186 -25.75 0.88 -17.96
C LYS A 186 -24.66 -0.18 -18.05
N TRP A 187 -23.41 0.28 -18.03
CA TRP A 187 -22.25 -0.61 -18.06
C TRP A 187 -22.25 -1.59 -16.89
N LEU A 188 -22.50 -1.12 -15.66
CA LEU A 188 -22.50 -1.96 -14.46
C LEU A 188 -23.62 -3.01 -14.50
N ILE A 189 -24.80 -2.67 -15.04
CA ILE A 189 -25.91 -3.61 -15.27
C ILE A 189 -25.51 -4.64 -16.32
N GLY A 190 -24.89 -4.22 -17.43
CA GLY A 190 -24.37 -5.13 -18.46
C GLY A 190 -23.31 -6.10 -17.91
N LEU A 191 -22.33 -5.56 -17.18
CA LEU A 191 -21.32 -6.37 -16.48
C LEU A 191 -21.96 -7.39 -15.51
N LYS A 192 -22.98 -6.95 -14.73
CA LYS A 192 -23.74 -7.84 -13.84
C LYS A 192 -24.38 -9.00 -14.60
N GLY A 193 -25.03 -8.73 -15.76
CA GLY A 193 -25.64 -9.75 -16.61
C GLY A 193 -24.64 -10.74 -17.21
N ASN A 194 -23.36 -10.39 -17.27
CA ASN A 194 -22.29 -11.21 -17.81
C ASN A 194 -21.57 -12.05 -16.73
N LEU A 195 -21.93 -11.90 -15.45
CA LEU A 195 -21.33 -12.69 -14.39
C LEU A 195 -21.73 -14.17 -14.49
N ALA A 196 -20.77 -15.07 -14.29
CA ALA A 196 -21.00 -16.51 -14.23
C ALA A 196 -21.68 -16.93 -12.92
N SER A 197 -21.56 -16.12 -11.88
CA SER A 197 -22.14 -16.40 -10.57
C SER A 197 -22.15 -15.15 -9.72
N LYS A 198 -22.87 -15.20 -8.59
CA LYS A 198 -22.84 -14.16 -7.56
C LYS A 198 -21.40 -13.77 -7.20
N PRO A 199 -21.05 -12.46 -7.14
CA PRO A 199 -19.73 -12.00 -6.77
C PRO A 199 -19.28 -12.55 -5.43
N SER A 200 -18.10 -13.19 -5.39
CA SER A 200 -17.61 -13.87 -4.19
C SER A 200 -16.10 -14.11 -4.22
N GLY A 201 -15.51 -14.34 -3.04
CA GLY A 201 -14.11 -14.65 -2.88
C GLY A 201 -13.18 -13.43 -3.04
N ASN A 202 -11.88 -13.70 -3.13
CA ASN A 202 -10.83 -12.70 -3.36
C ASN A 202 -10.28 -12.80 -4.80
N ASP A 203 -9.29 -11.97 -5.15
CA ASP A 203 -8.74 -11.93 -6.53
C ASP A 203 -8.14 -13.30 -6.94
N ARG A 204 -7.46 -14.02 -6.03
CA ARG A 204 -6.96 -15.38 -6.32
C ARG A 204 -8.08 -16.38 -6.53
N ALA A 205 -9.21 -16.22 -5.83
CA ALA A 205 -10.38 -17.06 -6.04
C ALA A 205 -10.98 -16.87 -7.45
N GLN A 206 -10.85 -15.69 -8.06
CA GLN A 206 -11.26 -15.50 -9.45
C GLN A 206 -10.39 -16.34 -10.39
N VAL A 207 -9.06 -16.33 -10.21
CA VAL A 207 -8.13 -17.14 -10.99
C VAL A 207 -8.43 -18.65 -10.80
N ARG A 208 -8.68 -19.09 -9.57
CA ARG A 208 -9.10 -20.49 -9.30
C ARG A 208 -10.39 -20.86 -10.05
N LYS A 209 -11.37 -19.93 -10.12
CA LYS A 209 -12.62 -20.17 -10.87
C LYS A 209 -12.35 -20.29 -12.37
N ILE A 210 -11.43 -19.51 -12.94
CA ILE A 210 -11.02 -19.61 -14.33
C ILE A 210 -10.33 -20.96 -14.59
N TYR A 211 -9.40 -21.37 -13.73
CA TYR A 211 -8.74 -22.67 -13.77
C TYR A 211 -9.77 -23.83 -13.74
N GLY A 212 -10.74 -23.74 -12.84
CA GLY A 212 -11.85 -24.71 -12.72
C GLY A 212 -12.96 -24.52 -13.75
N GLN A 213 -12.77 -23.72 -14.80
CA GLN A 213 -13.70 -23.52 -15.93
C GLN A 213 -15.08 -22.94 -15.56
N ALA A 214 -15.22 -22.36 -14.36
CA ALA A 214 -16.47 -21.71 -13.94
C ALA A 214 -16.68 -20.34 -14.59
N CYS A 215 -15.65 -19.74 -15.17
CA CYS A 215 -15.67 -18.50 -15.95
C CYS A 215 -14.39 -18.40 -16.79
N ASP A 216 -14.32 -17.41 -17.67
CA ASP A 216 -13.20 -17.23 -18.58
C ASP A 216 -12.41 -15.98 -18.33
N VAL A 217 -13.04 -14.99 -17.68
CA VAL A 217 -12.44 -13.69 -17.34
C VAL A 217 -12.67 -13.39 -15.86
N GLY A 218 -11.64 -12.89 -15.19
CA GLY A 218 -11.74 -12.40 -13.82
C GLY A 218 -11.00 -11.08 -13.65
N ILE A 219 -11.46 -10.19 -12.78
CA ILE A 219 -10.80 -8.93 -12.49
C ILE A 219 -10.04 -9.02 -11.18
N GLY A 220 -8.76 -8.64 -11.20
CA GLY A 220 -7.89 -8.67 -10.03
C GLY A 220 -6.74 -7.67 -10.09
N ASN A 221 -5.97 -7.58 -9.01
CA ASN A 221 -4.77 -6.75 -8.97
C ASN A 221 -3.54 -7.56 -9.42
N THR A 222 -2.67 -6.92 -10.18
CA THR A 222 -1.45 -7.53 -10.75
C THR A 222 -0.62 -8.34 -9.76
N TYR A 223 -0.35 -7.82 -8.57
CA TYR A 223 0.54 -8.46 -7.59
C TYR A 223 0.06 -9.85 -7.11
N TYR A 224 -1.23 -10.17 -7.25
CA TYR A 224 -1.72 -11.51 -6.91
C TYR A 224 -1.18 -12.59 -7.85
N MET A 225 -0.88 -12.23 -9.11
CA MET A 225 -0.21 -13.15 -10.03
C MET A 225 1.16 -13.59 -9.47
N GLY A 226 2.01 -12.64 -9.09
CA GLY A 226 3.31 -12.96 -8.48
C GLY A 226 3.17 -13.79 -7.21
N LYS A 227 2.20 -13.45 -6.35
CA LYS A 227 1.94 -14.21 -5.12
C LYS A 227 1.46 -15.64 -5.38
N MET A 228 0.74 -15.90 -6.45
CA MET A 228 0.35 -17.26 -6.83
C MET A 228 1.53 -18.02 -7.44
N GLN A 229 2.28 -17.41 -8.34
CA GLN A 229 3.45 -17.99 -8.99
C GLN A 229 4.57 -18.39 -8.02
N THR A 230 4.64 -17.76 -6.84
CA THR A 230 5.69 -18.02 -5.84
C THR A 230 5.16 -18.66 -4.55
N ASN A 231 3.95 -19.18 -4.56
CA ASN A 231 3.34 -19.71 -3.35
C ASN A 231 3.80 -21.14 -3.04
N GLU A 232 4.76 -21.26 -2.12
CA GLU A 232 5.23 -22.58 -1.66
C GLU A 232 4.30 -23.21 -0.61
N LYS A 233 3.48 -22.42 0.09
CA LYS A 233 2.53 -22.92 1.11
C LYS A 233 1.24 -23.50 0.50
N SER A 234 0.92 -23.11 -0.74
CA SER A 234 -0.25 -23.54 -1.49
C SER A 234 0.16 -23.69 -2.95
N PRO A 235 0.95 -24.74 -3.29
CA PRO A 235 1.59 -24.89 -4.59
C PRO A 235 0.59 -25.01 -5.76
N GLU A 236 -0.64 -25.47 -5.51
CA GLU A 236 -1.74 -25.50 -6.48
C GLU A 236 -2.07 -24.13 -7.08
N GLN A 237 -1.68 -23.04 -6.39
CA GLN A 237 -1.88 -21.69 -6.93
C GLN A 237 -0.97 -21.39 -8.13
N LYS A 238 0.13 -22.11 -8.28
CA LYS A 238 1.01 -22.00 -9.45
C LYS A 238 0.28 -22.49 -10.70
N ASP A 239 -0.46 -23.59 -10.61
CA ASP A 239 -1.27 -24.12 -11.70
C ASP A 239 -2.39 -23.15 -12.09
N TRP A 240 -3.05 -22.53 -11.08
CA TRP A 240 -4.05 -21.50 -11.36
C TRP A 240 -3.45 -20.31 -12.11
N ALA A 241 -2.27 -19.85 -11.70
CA ALA A 241 -1.58 -18.74 -12.34
C ALA A 241 -1.15 -19.10 -13.78
N GLU A 242 -0.75 -20.36 -14.01
CA GLU A 242 -0.34 -20.82 -15.34
C GLU A 242 -1.52 -20.86 -16.32
N ALA A 243 -2.73 -21.15 -15.87
CA ALA A 243 -3.93 -21.24 -16.70
C ALA A 243 -4.45 -19.88 -17.23
N VAL A 244 -3.90 -18.75 -16.75
CA VAL A 244 -4.38 -17.41 -17.11
C VAL A 244 -3.29 -16.53 -17.67
N ALA A 245 -3.68 -15.62 -18.56
CA ALA A 245 -2.86 -14.49 -18.96
C ALA A 245 -3.36 -13.21 -18.28
N ILE A 246 -2.45 -12.26 -18.04
CA ILE A 246 -2.80 -10.91 -17.63
C ILE A 246 -3.07 -10.06 -18.88
N VAL A 247 -4.20 -9.38 -18.88
CA VAL A 247 -4.51 -8.32 -19.85
C VAL A 247 -4.74 -7.04 -19.07
N PHE A 248 -4.23 -5.93 -19.57
CA PHE A 248 -4.43 -4.59 -18.99
C PHE A 248 -5.58 -3.87 -19.71
N PRO A 249 -6.83 -3.95 -19.21
CA PRO A 249 -7.93 -3.31 -19.88
C PRO A 249 -7.76 -1.79 -19.81
N SER A 250 -7.97 -1.13 -20.96
CA SER A 250 -7.99 0.33 -20.97
C SER A 250 -9.29 0.88 -20.40
N THR A 251 -9.19 2.03 -19.73
CA THR A 251 -10.36 2.84 -19.36
C THR A 251 -10.91 3.58 -20.59
N PRO A 252 -12.12 4.14 -20.53
CA PRO A 252 -12.69 4.89 -21.67
C PRO A 252 -11.84 6.07 -22.16
N ARG A 253 -11.03 6.66 -21.28
CA ARG A 253 -10.09 7.74 -21.67
C ARG A 253 -8.70 7.22 -22.04
N GLY A 254 -8.51 5.91 -22.07
CA GLY A 254 -7.24 5.27 -22.32
C GLY A 254 -6.46 4.94 -21.03
N GLY A 255 -5.49 4.05 -21.16
CA GLY A 255 -4.65 3.63 -20.05
C GLY A 255 -5.28 2.61 -19.09
N ALA A 256 -4.44 1.91 -18.34
CA ALA A 256 -4.85 0.93 -17.35
C ALA A 256 -5.22 1.61 -16.02
N HIS A 257 -6.28 1.14 -15.36
CA HIS A 257 -6.63 1.64 -14.03
C HIS A 257 -5.57 1.29 -13.00
N MET A 258 -5.08 2.33 -12.31
CA MET A 258 -4.05 2.21 -11.28
C MET A 258 -4.60 2.54 -9.89
N ASN A 259 -4.05 1.87 -8.90
CA ASN A 259 -4.25 2.17 -7.48
C ASN A 259 -2.89 2.13 -6.76
N VAL A 260 -2.82 2.61 -5.54
CA VAL A 260 -1.56 2.78 -4.82
C VAL A 260 -1.55 2.08 -3.46
N SER A 261 -0.35 1.70 -3.01
CA SER A 261 0.00 1.70 -1.60
C SER A 261 0.61 3.06 -1.29
N GLY A 262 0.45 3.53 -0.07
CA GLY A 262 0.94 4.86 0.25
C GLY A 262 1.13 5.12 1.74
N MET A 263 1.53 6.33 2.04
CA MET A 263 1.90 6.80 3.38
C MET A 263 1.31 8.16 3.68
N ALA A 264 1.16 8.44 4.98
CA ALA A 264 0.79 9.74 5.52
C ALA A 264 1.54 9.98 6.83
N MET A 265 1.98 11.21 7.08
CA MET A 265 2.55 11.60 8.37
C MET A 265 1.40 11.93 9.33
N ALA A 266 1.40 11.33 10.52
CA ALA A 266 0.38 11.62 11.53
C ALA A 266 0.41 13.10 11.95
N LYS A 267 -0.77 13.67 12.25
CA LYS A 267 -0.92 15.09 12.56
C LYS A 267 -0.07 15.54 13.76
N HIS A 268 0.04 14.66 14.75
CA HIS A 268 0.75 14.90 15.99
C HIS A 268 2.00 14.02 16.12
N ALA A 269 2.64 13.67 14.99
CA ALA A 269 3.85 12.85 14.96
C ALA A 269 4.93 13.35 15.95
N PRO A 270 5.26 12.59 17.01
CA PRO A 270 6.24 13.00 18.00
C PRO A 270 7.68 13.01 17.43
N ASN A 271 7.98 12.14 16.45
CA ASN A 271 9.30 12.05 15.83
C ASN A 271 9.28 12.57 14.38
N ARG A 272 8.71 13.77 14.18
CA ARG A 272 8.45 14.35 12.86
C ARG A 272 9.65 14.35 11.90
N ALA A 273 10.84 14.69 12.40
CA ALA A 273 12.04 14.72 11.56
C ALA A 273 12.42 13.31 11.07
N ASN A 274 12.38 12.31 11.95
CA ASN A 274 12.66 10.93 11.61
C ASN A 274 11.56 10.34 10.71
N ALA A 275 10.30 10.74 10.93
CA ALA A 275 9.18 10.37 10.05
C ALA A 275 9.40 10.88 8.62
N GLN A 276 9.82 12.13 8.45
CA GLN A 276 10.13 12.67 7.13
C GLN A 276 11.29 11.93 6.48
N ARG A 277 12.37 11.65 7.21
CA ARG A 277 13.51 10.86 6.72
C ARG A 277 13.08 9.48 6.25
N LEU A 278 12.21 8.80 7.01
CA LEU A 278 11.66 7.50 6.60
C LEU A 278 10.81 7.64 5.32
N MET A 279 9.94 8.64 5.24
CA MET A 279 9.11 8.87 4.05
C MET A 279 9.96 9.14 2.80
N GLU A 280 11.03 9.94 2.93
CA GLU A 280 11.97 10.23 1.85
C GLU A 280 12.77 8.98 1.45
N TYR A 281 13.20 8.15 2.42
CA TYR A 281 13.85 6.88 2.16
C TYR A 281 12.95 5.92 1.39
N LEU A 282 11.68 5.79 1.77
CA LEU A 282 10.73 4.88 1.12
C LEU A 282 10.49 5.19 -0.36
N VAL A 283 10.82 6.40 -0.83
CA VAL A 283 10.83 6.78 -2.24
C VAL A 283 12.23 6.80 -2.85
N SER A 284 13.26 6.36 -2.15
CA SER A 284 14.61 6.21 -2.71
C SER A 284 14.65 5.10 -3.77
N LYS A 285 15.67 5.12 -4.63
CA LYS A 285 15.85 4.04 -5.62
C LYS A 285 16.03 2.67 -4.96
N GLU A 286 16.75 2.63 -3.84
CA GLU A 286 17.00 1.42 -3.07
C GLU A 286 15.70 0.83 -2.52
N ALA A 287 14.93 1.61 -1.77
CA ALA A 287 13.66 1.18 -1.22
C ALA A 287 12.66 0.74 -2.30
N GLN A 288 12.61 1.45 -3.42
CA GLN A 288 11.72 1.12 -4.52
C GLN A 288 12.10 -0.18 -5.24
N LYS A 289 13.39 -0.53 -5.33
CA LYS A 289 13.83 -1.86 -5.81
C LYS A 289 13.39 -2.97 -4.87
N ILE A 290 13.58 -2.80 -3.55
CA ILE A 290 13.11 -3.77 -2.55
C ILE A 290 11.60 -3.97 -2.69
N TYR A 291 10.83 -2.90 -2.82
CA TYR A 291 9.38 -2.98 -3.03
C TYR A 291 8.99 -3.76 -4.29
N ALA A 292 9.66 -3.51 -5.41
CA ALA A 292 9.37 -4.17 -6.68
C ALA A 292 9.58 -5.69 -6.59
N GLU A 293 10.62 -6.14 -5.88
CA GLU A 293 10.97 -7.55 -5.75
C GLU A 293 10.08 -8.29 -4.76
N VAL A 294 9.85 -7.71 -3.57
CA VAL A 294 9.13 -8.39 -2.47
C VAL A 294 7.62 -8.38 -2.67
N ASN A 295 7.07 -7.29 -3.25
CA ASN A 295 5.64 -7.05 -3.28
C ASN A 295 4.99 -7.34 -4.63
N PHE A 296 5.76 -7.51 -5.70
CA PHE A 296 5.24 -7.62 -7.07
C PHE A 296 4.38 -6.42 -7.47
N GLU A 297 4.71 -5.24 -6.95
CA GLU A 297 4.07 -3.96 -7.26
C GLU A 297 5.01 -3.12 -8.15
N TYR A 298 4.46 -2.20 -8.91
CA TYR A 298 5.28 -1.30 -9.74
C TYR A 298 5.82 -0.17 -8.86
N PRO A 299 7.11 0.20 -9.03
CA PRO A 299 7.67 1.36 -8.35
C PRO A 299 6.86 2.64 -8.62
N ILE A 300 6.78 3.51 -7.62
CA ILE A 300 6.15 4.83 -7.81
C ILE A 300 7.02 5.77 -8.64
N ARG A 301 8.33 5.55 -8.61
CA ARG A 301 9.32 6.31 -9.36
C ARG A 301 9.41 5.80 -10.79
N GLY A 302 9.36 6.71 -11.76
CA GLY A 302 9.52 6.36 -13.17
C GLY A 302 10.95 5.95 -13.60
N ASP A 303 11.95 6.21 -12.75
CA ASP A 303 13.36 5.88 -12.98
C ASP A 303 13.84 4.60 -12.27
N VAL A 304 12.91 3.81 -11.74
CA VAL A 304 13.14 2.48 -11.15
C VAL A 304 12.31 1.45 -11.92
N ALA A 305 12.97 0.44 -12.48
CA ALA A 305 12.27 -0.63 -13.18
C ALA A 305 11.47 -1.53 -12.23
N ALA A 306 10.37 -2.08 -12.72
CA ALA A 306 9.70 -3.18 -12.05
C ALA A 306 10.62 -4.41 -12.01
N SER A 307 10.36 -5.37 -11.11
CA SER A 307 11.09 -6.65 -11.12
C SER A 307 10.85 -7.41 -12.44
N ASP A 308 11.78 -8.28 -12.84
CA ASP A 308 11.67 -9.06 -14.08
C ASP A 308 10.35 -9.84 -14.15
N ARG A 309 9.90 -10.39 -13.02
CA ARG A 309 8.61 -11.07 -12.92
C ARG A 309 7.44 -10.15 -13.22
N VAL A 310 7.44 -8.94 -12.68
CA VAL A 310 6.36 -7.96 -12.93
C VAL A 310 6.41 -7.46 -14.37
N ALA A 311 7.61 -7.23 -14.91
CA ALA A 311 7.82 -6.83 -16.28
C ALA A 311 7.36 -7.90 -17.30
N SER A 312 7.48 -9.20 -16.95
CA SER A 312 7.04 -10.31 -17.80
C SER A 312 5.52 -10.38 -18.02
N TRP A 313 4.72 -9.68 -17.24
CA TRP A 313 3.27 -9.64 -17.42
C TRP A 313 2.82 -8.70 -18.56
N GLY A 314 3.72 -7.94 -19.13
CA GLY A 314 3.47 -7.02 -20.24
C GLY A 314 3.60 -5.55 -19.85
N THR A 315 3.43 -4.71 -20.86
CA THR A 315 3.52 -3.25 -20.74
C THR A 315 2.15 -2.61 -20.86
N PHE A 316 1.97 -1.46 -20.26
CA PHE A 316 0.74 -0.67 -20.33
C PHE A 316 1.04 0.82 -20.14
N THR A 317 0.15 1.66 -20.59
CA THR A 317 0.13 3.08 -20.23
C THR A 317 -0.81 3.26 -19.05
N PRO A 318 -0.41 3.88 -17.94
CA PRO A 318 -1.31 4.20 -16.84
C PRO A 318 -2.43 5.17 -17.26
N ASP A 319 -3.61 4.99 -16.68
CA ASP A 319 -4.66 6.02 -16.73
C ASP A 319 -4.18 7.29 -16.02
N THR A 320 -4.54 8.44 -16.56
CA THR A 320 -4.11 9.77 -16.08
C THR A 320 -5.04 10.38 -15.03
N ILE A 321 -6.12 9.68 -14.65
CA ILE A 321 -7.04 10.16 -13.61
C ILE A 321 -6.31 10.36 -12.27
N ALA A 322 -6.50 11.54 -11.66
CA ALA A 322 -5.95 11.80 -10.34
C ALA A 322 -6.62 10.89 -9.29
N LEU A 323 -5.81 10.29 -8.42
CA LEU A 323 -6.32 9.42 -7.36
C LEU A 323 -7.25 10.14 -6.38
N ASP A 324 -7.06 11.44 -6.15
CA ASP A 324 -8.01 12.26 -5.37
C ASP A 324 -9.41 12.30 -6.02
N THR A 325 -9.50 12.29 -7.33
CA THR A 325 -10.80 12.21 -8.04
C THR A 325 -11.47 10.88 -7.80
N ILE A 326 -10.71 9.79 -7.93
CA ILE A 326 -11.20 8.44 -7.59
C ILE A 326 -11.71 8.43 -6.14
N ALA A 327 -10.93 8.96 -5.20
CA ALA A 327 -11.28 8.97 -3.79
C ALA A 327 -12.63 9.67 -3.51
N ARG A 328 -12.86 10.83 -4.12
CA ARG A 328 -14.12 11.60 -3.97
C ARG A 328 -15.34 10.87 -4.51
N LEU A 329 -15.18 10.13 -5.62
CA LEU A 329 -16.29 9.44 -6.28
C LEU A 329 -16.62 8.07 -5.70
N ARG A 330 -15.81 7.54 -4.77
CA ARG A 330 -16.00 6.20 -4.18
C ARG A 330 -17.36 6.01 -3.51
N LYS A 331 -17.84 7.02 -2.79
CA LYS A 331 -19.16 6.97 -2.15
C LYS A 331 -20.25 6.78 -3.19
N ARG A 332 -20.27 7.61 -4.24
CA ARG A 332 -21.27 7.52 -5.31
C ARG A 332 -21.18 6.21 -6.08
N ALA A 333 -19.98 5.75 -6.40
CA ALA A 333 -19.78 4.44 -7.04
C ALA A 333 -20.32 3.29 -6.16
N SER A 334 -20.13 3.34 -4.86
CA SER A 334 -20.67 2.37 -3.91
C SER A 334 -22.19 2.36 -3.88
N GLU A 335 -22.83 3.54 -3.83
CA GLU A 335 -24.28 3.70 -3.89
C GLU A 335 -24.86 3.08 -5.17
N ILE A 336 -24.23 3.33 -6.35
CA ILE A 336 -24.68 2.76 -7.62
C ILE A 336 -24.54 1.22 -7.63
N VAL A 337 -23.50 0.67 -7.03
CA VAL A 337 -23.34 -0.79 -6.85
C VAL A 337 -24.52 -1.39 -6.09
N ASP A 338 -25.00 -0.72 -5.02
CA ASP A 338 -26.16 -1.17 -4.24
C ASP A 338 -27.47 -0.94 -5.00
N GLU A 339 -27.67 0.22 -5.59
CA GLU A 339 -28.85 0.57 -6.39
C GLU A 339 -29.08 -0.39 -7.58
N THR A 340 -28.01 -0.88 -8.20
CA THR A 340 -28.09 -1.85 -9.29
C THR A 340 -28.22 -3.29 -8.81
N GLY A 341 -28.13 -3.53 -7.51
CA GLY A 341 -28.13 -4.87 -6.92
C GLY A 341 -26.97 -5.74 -7.45
N PHE A 342 -25.82 -5.13 -7.74
CA PHE A 342 -24.70 -5.82 -8.40
C PHE A 342 -24.26 -7.09 -7.65
N ASN A 343 -24.21 -7.04 -6.33
CA ASN A 343 -23.78 -8.17 -5.52
C ASN A 343 -24.81 -9.30 -5.40
N ALA A 344 -26.03 -9.14 -5.92
CA ALA A 344 -27.00 -10.22 -6.00
C ALA A 344 -26.61 -11.27 -7.07
N GLY A 345 -25.79 -10.88 -8.05
CA GLY A 345 -25.42 -11.70 -9.20
C GLY A 345 -26.36 -11.51 -10.39
N PRO A 346 -26.15 -12.28 -11.47
CA PRO A 346 -26.93 -12.20 -12.70
C PRO A 346 -28.39 -12.58 -12.49
#